data_4dacb77235653bc0014a7508395bbe81
#
_entry.id   4dacb77235653bc0014a7508395bbe81
#
_cell.length_a   1.000
_cell.length_b   1.000
_cell.length_c   1.000
_cell.angle_alpha   90.00
_cell.angle_beta   90.00
_cell.angle_gamma   90.00
#
_symmetry.space_group_name_H-M   'P 1'
#
loop_
_entity.id
_entity.type
_entity.pdbx_description
1 polymer ?
#
loop_
_entity_poly.entity_id
_entity_poly.type
_entity_poly.pdbx_seq_one_letter_code
_entity_poly.pdbx_strand_id
1 'polypeptide(L)'
;MSTANKLKVNVESDNFTETSHRSPVRALPSTWYNSPEMYELEKRAIFSKKWLLTTHQNRFPKAGDWMKFNTTGYEFVIARDRKGNLNAFHNVCRHRAFPVVQGGQQGNSSIFACKYHGWSYGLSGNLAKAPNYDQLENFDKSKNGLFKIHLKVDAYGFVWVNLDSSENPEPWTRYFEGIDQQERLEKVNWDDYTLNNEYSMEGEYNWKILADNFNECYHCPTTHPDLPTLADLGKTKCDTGEGWIKHSSIQTEEQKKSGMQLASTYFYPSASVVVLPHFMMIQRFMPLGPTSSSMHYQIFRNKNSSEEDFHNIADLYARVVSEDKDLCIGAQKNLNAGIFVSGELHPRLEHGPLSFQESHRQAIHEHAKLEREAGRQIWPARQKLPSDEAAEANKEDEALCSSLSCGGIQEVLAW
;
A
#
# COMPACT_ATOMS: atom_id res chain seq x y z
N MET A 1 13.58 19.54 -31.40
CA MET A 1 14.14 19.95 -30.10
C MET A 1 13.01 20.63 -29.34
N SER A 2 12.30 19.88 -28.52
CA SER A 2 11.20 20.40 -27.69
C SER A 2 11.67 20.34 -26.25
N THR A 3 11.84 21.50 -25.66
CA THR A 3 12.22 21.69 -24.26
C THR A 3 11.05 21.31 -23.39
N ALA A 4 11.11 20.13 -22.77
CA ALA A 4 10.21 19.78 -21.69
C ALA A 4 10.48 20.71 -20.50
N ASN A 5 9.54 21.62 -20.26
CA ASN A 5 9.52 22.46 -19.05
C ASN A 5 9.29 21.53 -17.85
N LYS A 6 10.38 21.23 -17.13
CA LYS A 6 10.30 20.63 -15.80
C LYS A 6 9.74 21.71 -14.86
N LEU A 7 8.48 21.58 -14.51
CA LEU A 7 7.92 22.28 -13.34
C LEU A 7 8.59 21.71 -12.09
N LYS A 8 9.74 22.26 -11.74
CA LYS A 8 10.30 22.10 -10.40
C LYS A 8 9.46 22.96 -9.48
N VAL A 9 8.59 22.33 -8.69
CA VAL A 9 8.01 22.97 -7.52
C VAL A 9 9.11 22.99 -6.46
N ASN A 10 9.93 24.05 -6.45
CA ASN A 10 10.78 24.35 -5.30
C ASN A 10 9.85 24.77 -4.15
N VAL A 11 9.66 23.87 -3.20
CA VAL A 11 9.07 24.24 -1.91
C VAL A 11 10.21 24.74 -1.04
N GLU A 12 10.49 26.05 -1.11
CA GLU A 12 11.25 26.71 -0.06
C GLU A 12 10.34 26.78 1.18
N SER A 13 10.80 26.14 2.26
CA SER A 13 10.26 26.33 3.59
C SER A 13 10.47 27.79 3.99
N ASP A 14 9.43 28.40 4.52
CA ASP A 14 9.33 29.66 5.24
C ASP A 14 8.83 30.89 4.49
N ASN A 15 7.82 31.49 5.14
CA ASN A 15 7.16 32.77 4.88
C ASN A 15 6.03 32.76 3.83
N PHE A 16 4.94 32.04 4.16
CA PHE A 16 3.66 32.34 3.55
C PHE A 16 3.13 33.69 4.07
N THR A 17 3.41 34.77 3.35
CA THR A 17 2.61 35.99 3.46
C THR A 17 1.24 35.74 2.81
N GLU A 18 0.17 36.16 3.45
CA GLU A 18 -1.25 35.92 3.13
C GLU A 18 -1.74 36.40 1.74
N THR A 19 -0.87 36.84 0.84
CA THR A 19 -1.24 37.57 -0.39
C THR A 19 -0.92 36.88 -1.70
N SER A 20 -0.42 35.65 -1.73
CA SER A 20 -0.26 34.98 -3.02
C SER A 20 -1.51 34.15 -3.38
N HIS A 21 -2.43 34.73 -4.15
CA HIS A 21 -3.49 33.98 -4.84
C HIS A 21 -2.84 32.99 -5.81
N ARG A 22 -2.56 31.76 -5.36
CA ARG A 22 -2.17 30.67 -6.26
C ARG A 22 -3.41 30.23 -7.02
N SER A 23 -3.29 30.12 -8.34
CA SER A 23 -4.37 29.57 -9.16
C SER A 23 -4.72 28.15 -8.72
N PRO A 24 -5.99 27.73 -8.84
CA PRO A 24 -6.39 26.35 -8.61
C PRO A 24 -5.58 25.37 -9.49
N VAL A 25 -5.36 24.16 -8.99
CA VAL A 25 -4.62 23.12 -9.70
C VAL A 25 -5.57 22.06 -10.21
N ARG A 26 -5.45 21.69 -11.47
CA ARG A 26 -6.30 20.69 -12.10
C ARG A 26 -5.99 19.30 -11.53
N ALA A 27 -7.02 18.62 -11.01
CA ALA A 27 -6.96 17.25 -10.52
C ALA A 27 -6.71 16.22 -11.63
N LEU A 28 -6.48 14.96 -11.25
CA LEU A 28 -6.47 13.85 -12.21
C LEU A 28 -7.80 13.80 -12.99
N PRO A 29 -7.78 13.40 -14.27
CA PRO A 29 -9.00 13.19 -15.04
C PRO A 29 -9.89 12.11 -14.43
N SER A 30 -11.20 12.26 -14.55
CA SER A 30 -12.18 11.31 -14.04
C SER A 30 -11.96 9.87 -14.52
N THR A 31 -11.47 9.71 -15.75
CA THR A 31 -11.15 8.42 -16.34
C THR A 31 -10.09 7.63 -15.57
N TRP A 32 -9.25 8.27 -14.79
CA TRP A 32 -8.28 7.59 -13.92
C TRP A 32 -8.95 6.85 -12.76
N TYR A 33 -10.19 7.22 -12.41
CA TYR A 33 -10.94 6.66 -11.27
C TYR A 33 -11.97 5.60 -11.68
N ASN A 34 -12.09 5.27 -12.97
CA ASN A 34 -13.07 4.28 -13.43
C ASN A 34 -12.60 3.40 -14.61
N SER A 35 -11.41 3.66 -15.20
CA SER A 35 -10.90 2.84 -16.31
C SER A 35 -10.34 1.50 -15.82
N PRO A 36 -10.82 0.35 -16.36
CA PRO A 36 -10.21 -0.96 -16.14
C PRO A 36 -8.75 -1.02 -16.59
N GLU A 37 -8.40 -0.37 -17.70
CA GLU A 37 -7.04 -0.35 -18.25
C GLU A 37 -6.09 0.40 -17.32
N MET A 38 -6.54 1.51 -16.72
CA MET A 38 -5.78 2.23 -15.70
C MET A 38 -5.55 1.35 -14.48
N TYR A 39 -6.57 0.64 -14.00
CA TYR A 39 -6.44 -0.29 -12.89
C TYR A 39 -5.41 -1.41 -13.17
N GLU A 40 -5.44 -2.01 -14.37
CA GLU A 40 -4.46 -3.01 -14.77
C GLU A 40 -3.03 -2.42 -14.87
N LEU A 41 -2.89 -1.17 -15.31
CA LEU A 41 -1.61 -0.48 -15.32
C LEU A 41 -1.12 -0.17 -13.89
N GLU A 42 -2.01 0.24 -12.99
CA GLU A 42 -1.68 0.44 -11.55
C GLU A 42 -1.18 -0.83 -10.87
N LYS A 43 -1.76 -1.99 -11.17
CA LYS A 43 -1.27 -3.28 -10.67
C LYS A 43 0.21 -3.50 -11.04
N ARG A 44 0.59 -3.17 -12.27
CA ARG A 44 1.96 -3.32 -12.78
C ARG A 44 2.88 -2.22 -12.27
N ALA A 45 2.47 -0.97 -12.45
CA ALA A 45 3.31 0.21 -12.19
C ALA A 45 3.54 0.47 -10.69
N ILE A 46 2.56 0.11 -9.86
CA ILE A 46 2.51 0.51 -8.45
C ILE A 46 2.54 -0.71 -7.53
N PHE A 47 1.48 -1.50 -7.52
CA PHE A 47 1.30 -2.55 -6.51
C PHE A 47 2.29 -3.72 -6.64
N SER A 48 2.85 -3.96 -7.82
CA SER A 48 3.89 -4.96 -8.03
C SER A 48 5.32 -4.41 -7.95
N LYS A 49 5.50 -3.08 -7.79
CA LYS A 49 6.80 -2.42 -7.89
C LYS A 49 7.18 -1.55 -6.70
N LYS A 50 6.19 -0.90 -6.06
CA LYS A 50 6.46 0.00 -4.92
C LYS A 50 6.49 -0.75 -3.60
N TRP A 51 7.13 -0.13 -2.59
CA TRP A 51 7.10 -0.65 -1.23
C TRP A 51 5.70 -0.45 -0.61
N LEU A 52 5.15 -1.52 -0.07
CA LEU A 52 3.81 -1.56 0.52
C LEU A 52 3.92 -1.79 2.03
N LEU A 53 3.36 -0.91 2.82
CA LEU A 53 3.19 -1.11 4.25
C LEU A 53 2.11 -2.19 4.47
N THR A 54 2.42 -3.21 5.26
CA THR A 54 1.51 -4.33 5.50
C THR A 54 0.93 -4.35 6.91
N THR A 55 1.78 -4.28 7.92
CA THR A 55 1.41 -4.42 9.33
C THR A 55 2.55 -3.98 10.25
N HIS A 56 2.45 -4.25 11.54
CA HIS A 56 3.51 -4.06 12.52
C HIS A 56 4.10 -5.41 12.99
N GLN A 57 5.39 -5.47 13.29
CA GLN A 57 6.09 -6.69 13.71
C GLN A 57 5.51 -7.35 14.98
N ASN A 58 4.82 -6.58 15.83
CA ASN A 58 4.15 -7.10 17.04
C ASN A 58 3.01 -8.09 16.71
N ARG A 59 2.61 -8.20 15.43
CA ARG A 59 1.67 -9.22 14.96
C ARG A 59 2.29 -10.62 14.83
N PHE A 60 3.61 -10.72 15.00
CA PHE A 60 4.37 -11.97 14.91
C PHE A 60 5.18 -12.21 16.20
N PRO A 61 4.54 -12.32 17.39
CA PRO A 61 5.26 -12.43 18.65
C PRO A 61 6.07 -13.72 18.81
N LYS A 62 5.73 -14.79 18.09
CA LYS A 62 6.32 -16.12 18.25
C LYS A 62 6.87 -16.67 16.93
N ALA A 63 7.90 -17.50 17.03
CA ALA A 63 8.32 -18.32 15.90
C ALA A 63 7.16 -19.19 15.40
N GLY A 64 6.98 -19.24 14.11
CA GLY A 64 5.85 -19.92 13.47
C GLY A 64 4.67 -19.01 13.13
N ASP A 65 4.56 -17.83 13.70
CA ASP A 65 3.48 -16.90 13.39
C ASP A 65 3.54 -16.47 11.92
N TRP A 66 2.40 -16.46 11.28
CA TRP A 66 2.26 -16.04 9.89
C TRP A 66 0.98 -15.25 9.66
N MET A 67 1.03 -14.37 8.68
CA MET A 67 -0.13 -13.62 8.17
C MET A 67 -0.14 -13.69 6.65
N LYS A 68 -1.35 -13.79 6.09
CA LYS A 68 -1.61 -13.79 4.66
C LYS A 68 -2.17 -12.44 4.24
N PHE A 69 -1.69 -11.95 3.10
CA PHE A 69 -2.09 -10.68 2.51
C PHE A 69 -2.48 -10.89 1.06
N ASN A 70 -3.35 -10.03 0.57
CA ASN A 70 -3.68 -9.94 -0.86
C ASN A 70 -3.63 -8.45 -1.26
N THR A 71 -2.95 -8.16 -2.36
CA THR A 71 -2.92 -6.82 -2.95
C THR A 71 -3.13 -6.96 -4.45
N THR A 72 -4.25 -6.47 -4.95
CA THR A 72 -4.61 -6.51 -6.38
C THR A 72 -4.48 -7.89 -7.05
N GLY A 73 -4.74 -8.96 -6.30
CA GLY A 73 -4.61 -10.34 -6.76
C GLY A 73 -3.25 -11.00 -6.48
N TYR A 74 -2.25 -10.26 -6.00
CA TYR A 74 -1.01 -10.85 -5.51
C TYR A 74 -1.22 -11.33 -4.07
N GLU A 75 -1.39 -12.64 -3.90
CA GLU A 75 -1.48 -13.24 -2.57
C GLU A 75 -0.09 -13.63 -2.07
N PHE A 76 0.25 -13.23 -0.84
CA PHE A 76 1.53 -13.50 -0.22
C PHE A 76 1.41 -13.76 1.29
N VAL A 77 2.45 -14.35 1.87
CA VAL A 77 2.54 -14.69 3.28
C VAL A 77 3.78 -14.08 3.88
N ILE A 78 3.63 -13.47 5.05
CA ILE A 78 4.73 -13.07 5.92
C ILE A 78 4.76 -14.03 7.09
N ALA A 79 5.94 -14.57 7.42
CA ALA A 79 6.10 -15.53 8.52
C ALA A 79 7.37 -15.28 9.33
N ARG A 80 7.29 -15.50 10.64
CA ARG A 80 8.47 -15.49 11.53
C ARG A 80 9.07 -16.89 11.59
N ASP A 81 10.31 -17.03 11.17
CA ASP A 81 11.05 -18.29 11.24
C ASP A 81 11.54 -18.61 12.67
N ARG A 82 12.15 -19.79 12.83
CA ARG A 82 12.69 -20.24 14.14
C ARG A 82 13.88 -19.43 14.63
N LYS A 83 14.53 -18.67 13.74
CA LYS A 83 15.64 -17.76 14.09
C LYS A 83 15.15 -16.37 14.50
N GLY A 84 13.82 -16.13 14.41
CA GLY A 84 13.20 -14.84 14.70
C GLY A 84 13.12 -13.88 13.52
N ASN A 85 13.58 -14.27 12.33
CA ASN A 85 13.52 -13.41 11.16
C ASN A 85 12.12 -13.43 10.55
N LEU A 86 11.63 -12.27 10.10
CA LEU A 86 10.45 -12.19 9.23
C LEU A 86 10.85 -12.46 7.78
N ASN A 87 10.10 -13.29 7.11
CA ASN A 87 10.27 -13.64 5.71
C ASN A 87 8.96 -13.47 4.97
N ALA A 88 9.00 -13.04 3.72
CA ALA A 88 7.82 -12.88 2.87
C ALA A 88 7.95 -13.70 1.59
N PHE A 89 6.84 -14.32 1.16
CA PHE A 89 6.78 -15.19 -0.02
C PHE A 89 5.44 -15.03 -0.73
N HIS A 90 5.45 -15.12 -2.05
CA HIS A 90 4.21 -15.35 -2.79
C HIS A 90 3.56 -16.65 -2.33
N ASN A 91 2.27 -16.64 -2.10
CA ASN A 91 1.50 -17.84 -1.67
C ASN A 91 1.28 -18.79 -2.83
N VAL A 92 2.34 -19.20 -3.49
CA VAL A 92 2.35 -19.97 -4.74
C VAL A 92 3.28 -21.17 -4.62
N CYS A 93 2.73 -22.37 -4.70
CA CYS A 93 3.52 -23.60 -4.74
C CYS A 93 4.32 -23.70 -6.03
N ARG A 94 5.62 -23.98 -5.93
CA ARG A 94 6.54 -24.09 -7.07
C ARG A 94 6.21 -25.24 -8.03
N HIS A 95 5.38 -26.19 -7.60
CA HIS A 95 4.99 -27.33 -8.44
C HIS A 95 3.96 -26.93 -9.50
N ARG A 96 2.76 -26.48 -9.06
CA ARG A 96 1.62 -26.18 -9.97
C ARG A 96 0.78 -25.00 -9.45
N ALA A 97 1.44 -23.95 -8.96
CA ALA A 97 0.89 -22.66 -8.57
C ALA A 97 -0.25 -22.69 -7.51
N PHE A 98 -0.53 -23.83 -6.89
CA PHE A 98 -1.58 -23.91 -5.86
C PHE A 98 -1.17 -23.14 -4.58
N PRO A 99 -2.10 -22.48 -3.86
CA PRO A 99 -1.76 -21.77 -2.63
C PRO A 99 -1.13 -22.72 -1.58
N VAL A 100 -0.02 -22.29 -0.98
CA VAL A 100 0.67 -23.09 0.06
C VAL A 100 -0.02 -22.95 1.40
N VAL A 101 -0.49 -21.75 1.70
CA VAL A 101 -1.29 -21.42 2.89
C VAL A 101 -2.74 -21.22 2.47
N GLN A 102 -3.61 -22.12 2.95
CA GLN A 102 -5.04 -22.12 2.65
C GLN A 102 -5.84 -21.84 3.91
N GLY A 103 -6.97 -21.17 3.74
CA GLY A 103 -7.85 -20.79 4.86
C GLY A 103 -7.19 -19.84 5.83
N GLY A 104 -7.98 -19.09 6.60
CA GLY A 104 -7.49 -18.13 7.57
C GLY A 104 -6.66 -16.98 6.99
N GLN A 105 -6.56 -15.89 7.74
CA GLN A 105 -5.69 -14.76 7.40
C GLN A 105 -4.40 -14.77 8.21
N GLN A 106 -4.35 -15.51 9.30
CA GLN A 106 -3.21 -15.63 10.20
C GLN A 106 -3.20 -16.97 10.95
N GLY A 107 -2.08 -17.35 11.49
CA GLY A 107 -1.92 -18.55 12.29
C GLY A 107 -0.50 -18.80 12.76
N ASN A 108 -0.26 -19.99 13.32
CA ASN A 108 1.06 -20.44 13.70
C ASN A 108 1.32 -21.82 13.10
N SER A 109 2.46 -22.00 12.45
CA SER A 109 2.86 -23.25 11.79
C SER A 109 4.37 -23.43 11.86
N SER A 110 4.80 -24.67 11.88
CA SER A 110 6.24 -25.00 11.80
C SER A 110 6.72 -25.19 10.34
N ILE A 111 5.76 -25.40 9.41
CA ILE A 111 6.00 -25.68 7.99
C ILE A 111 4.74 -25.33 7.19
N PHE A 112 4.89 -24.93 5.95
CA PHE A 112 3.80 -24.76 5.00
C PHE A 112 3.71 -25.99 4.08
N ALA A 113 2.56 -26.67 4.04
CA ALA A 113 2.35 -27.86 3.22
C ALA A 113 1.26 -27.61 2.18
N CYS A 114 1.63 -27.69 0.92
CA CYS A 114 0.69 -27.58 -0.20
C CYS A 114 -0.24 -28.80 -0.21
N LYS A 115 -1.55 -28.56 -0.12
CA LYS A 115 -2.53 -29.66 -0.08
C LYS A 115 -2.73 -30.39 -1.42
N TYR A 116 -2.16 -29.86 -2.51
CA TYR A 116 -2.34 -30.48 -3.83
C TYR A 116 -1.49 -31.74 -3.97
N HIS A 117 -0.16 -31.66 -3.75
CA HIS A 117 0.74 -32.81 -3.91
C HIS A 117 1.73 -32.99 -2.74
N GLY A 118 1.47 -32.35 -1.60
CA GLY A 118 2.27 -32.52 -0.40
C GLY A 118 3.65 -31.87 -0.42
N TRP A 119 3.95 -31.00 -1.40
CA TRP A 119 5.17 -30.20 -1.33
C TRP A 119 5.13 -29.34 -0.10
N SER A 120 6.21 -29.35 0.68
CA SER A 120 6.27 -28.58 1.92
C SER A 120 7.48 -27.68 1.99
N TYR A 121 7.31 -26.54 2.62
CA TYR A 121 8.26 -25.44 2.65
C TYR A 121 8.50 -24.98 4.10
N GLY A 122 9.76 -24.78 4.45
CA GLY A 122 10.12 -24.14 5.72
C GLY A 122 9.69 -22.68 5.76
N LEU A 123 9.64 -22.10 6.97
CA LEU A 123 9.27 -20.69 7.15
C LEU A 123 10.34 -19.70 6.66
N SER A 124 11.51 -20.17 6.25
CA SER A 124 12.52 -19.43 5.50
C SER A 124 12.36 -19.55 3.97
N GLY A 125 11.29 -20.24 3.50
CA GLY A 125 10.94 -20.42 2.10
C GLY A 125 11.61 -21.60 1.39
N ASN A 126 12.55 -22.29 2.01
CA ASN A 126 13.22 -23.44 1.42
C ASN A 126 12.26 -24.62 1.22
N LEU A 127 12.39 -25.34 0.11
CA LEU A 127 11.65 -26.59 -0.12
C LEU A 127 12.18 -27.67 0.84
N ALA A 128 11.34 -28.11 1.76
CA ALA A 128 11.69 -29.16 2.74
C ALA A 128 11.45 -30.56 2.17
N LYS A 129 10.29 -30.79 1.52
CA LYS A 129 9.92 -32.08 0.95
C LYS A 129 9.15 -31.90 -0.36
N ALA A 130 9.49 -32.71 -1.35
CA ALA A 130 8.75 -32.93 -2.59
C ALA A 130 8.55 -34.45 -2.74
N PRO A 131 7.37 -35.00 -2.46
CA PRO A 131 7.14 -36.45 -2.49
C PRO A 131 7.53 -37.06 -3.84
N ASN A 132 8.32 -38.13 -3.82
CA ASN A 132 8.80 -38.91 -4.99
C ASN A 132 9.77 -38.16 -5.93
N TYR A 133 10.12 -36.89 -5.65
CA TYR A 133 11.09 -36.16 -6.46
C TYR A 133 12.55 -36.43 -6.09
N ASP A 134 12.80 -37.07 -4.98
CA ASP A 134 14.10 -37.61 -4.56
C ASP A 134 14.58 -38.79 -5.46
N GLN A 135 13.66 -39.37 -6.25
CA GLN A 135 13.96 -40.42 -7.23
C GLN A 135 14.34 -39.87 -8.62
N LEU A 136 14.19 -38.58 -8.83
CA LEU A 136 14.50 -37.92 -10.10
C LEU A 136 15.96 -37.47 -10.14
N GLU A 137 16.66 -37.81 -11.20
CA GLU A 137 17.98 -37.29 -11.48
C GLU A 137 17.89 -35.75 -11.72
N ASN A 138 18.87 -35.02 -11.18
CA ASN A 138 18.98 -33.58 -11.36
C ASN A 138 17.89 -32.70 -10.72
N PHE A 139 17.02 -33.24 -9.87
CA PHE A 139 16.07 -32.43 -9.12
C PHE A 139 16.76 -31.71 -7.94
N ASP A 140 16.95 -30.41 -8.06
CA ASP A 140 17.59 -29.58 -7.04
C ASP A 140 16.52 -28.88 -6.18
N LYS A 141 16.37 -29.33 -4.91
CA LYS A 141 15.46 -28.69 -3.94
C LYS A 141 15.78 -27.24 -3.68
N SER A 142 17.08 -26.85 -3.75
CA SER A 142 17.50 -25.48 -3.47
C SER A 142 16.96 -24.45 -4.47
N LYS A 143 16.70 -24.87 -5.70
CA LYS A 143 16.13 -24.06 -6.78
C LYS A 143 14.59 -23.99 -6.73
N ASN A 144 13.95 -24.75 -5.85
CA ASN A 144 12.51 -24.91 -5.77
C ASN A 144 11.90 -24.36 -4.47
N GLY A 145 12.58 -23.42 -3.80
CA GLY A 145 12.03 -22.66 -2.69
C GLY A 145 10.89 -21.75 -3.11
N LEU A 146 10.07 -21.27 -2.16
CA LEU A 146 9.02 -20.29 -2.42
C LEU A 146 9.60 -19.03 -3.06
N PHE A 147 8.82 -18.39 -3.91
CA PHE A 147 9.17 -17.10 -4.50
C PHE A 147 9.25 -16.03 -3.43
N LYS A 148 10.46 -15.57 -3.16
CA LYS A 148 10.73 -14.58 -2.12
C LYS A 148 10.21 -13.20 -2.53
N ILE A 149 9.76 -12.45 -1.54
CA ILE A 149 9.36 -11.06 -1.63
C ILE A 149 10.33 -10.26 -0.78
N HIS A 150 10.77 -9.10 -1.26
CA HIS A 150 11.61 -8.21 -0.49
C HIS A 150 10.85 -7.70 0.72
N LEU A 151 11.47 -7.77 1.89
CA LEU A 151 10.89 -7.38 3.16
C LEU A 151 11.84 -6.43 3.90
N LYS A 152 11.28 -5.39 4.46
CA LYS A 152 11.96 -4.44 5.35
C LYS A 152 11.12 -4.27 6.62
N VAL A 153 11.75 -4.32 7.77
CA VAL A 153 11.18 -3.80 9.02
C VAL A 153 11.88 -2.48 9.30
N ASP A 154 11.12 -1.41 9.46
CA ASP A 154 11.66 -0.09 9.73
C ASP A 154 12.00 0.10 11.24
N ALA A 155 12.52 1.26 11.63
CA ALA A 155 12.94 1.52 12.99
C ALA A 155 11.76 1.55 13.99
N TYR A 156 10.55 1.80 13.53
CA TYR A 156 9.33 1.75 14.34
C TYR A 156 8.72 0.35 14.45
N GLY A 157 9.21 -0.61 13.65
CA GLY A 157 8.69 -1.97 13.61
C GLY A 157 7.59 -2.21 12.56
N PHE A 158 7.31 -1.25 11.69
CA PHE A 158 6.39 -1.47 10.58
C PHE A 158 7.02 -2.38 9.54
N VAL A 159 6.22 -3.29 9.01
CA VAL A 159 6.63 -4.32 8.07
C VAL A 159 6.22 -3.92 6.65
N TRP A 160 7.22 -3.80 5.81
CA TRP A 160 7.09 -3.40 4.41
C TRP A 160 7.47 -4.53 3.49
N VAL A 161 6.78 -4.62 2.35
CA VAL A 161 7.11 -5.57 1.28
C VAL A 161 7.24 -4.86 -0.06
N ASN A 162 8.06 -5.44 -0.95
CA ASN A 162 8.11 -5.04 -2.35
C ASN A 162 8.06 -6.29 -3.20
N LEU A 163 7.06 -6.37 -4.09
CA LEU A 163 6.77 -7.54 -4.90
C LEU A 163 7.62 -7.65 -6.17
N ASP A 164 8.45 -6.65 -6.47
CA ASP A 164 9.36 -6.68 -7.62
C ASP A 164 10.29 -7.88 -7.51
N SER A 165 10.31 -8.71 -8.55
CA SER A 165 11.11 -9.95 -8.61
C SER A 165 12.57 -9.73 -8.95
N SER A 166 13.00 -8.50 -9.22
CA SER A 166 14.41 -8.16 -9.46
C SER A 166 15.23 -8.39 -8.20
N GLU A 167 16.51 -8.72 -8.37
CA GLU A 167 17.43 -8.90 -7.23
C GLU A 167 17.63 -7.61 -6.43
N ASN A 168 17.57 -6.47 -7.11
CA ASN A 168 17.80 -5.14 -6.57
C ASN A 168 16.59 -4.22 -6.92
N PRO A 169 15.46 -4.33 -6.23
CA PRO A 169 14.36 -3.38 -6.38
C PRO A 169 14.79 -2.00 -5.92
N GLU A 170 14.02 -0.98 -6.25
CA GLU A 170 14.26 0.36 -5.70
C GLU A 170 14.36 0.29 -4.16
N PRO A 171 15.42 0.83 -3.55
CA PRO A 171 15.61 0.74 -2.11
C PRO A 171 14.48 1.47 -1.37
N TRP A 172 14.07 0.95 -0.21
CA TRP A 172 13.03 1.54 0.63
C TRP A 172 13.34 3.01 0.98
N THR A 173 14.61 3.32 1.26
CA THR A 173 15.09 4.66 1.56
C THR A 173 14.91 5.66 0.43
N ARG A 174 14.72 5.21 -0.81
CA ARG A 174 14.44 6.11 -1.95
C ARG A 174 13.18 6.97 -1.72
N TYR A 175 12.18 6.40 -1.05
CA TYR A 175 10.88 7.04 -0.81
C TYR A 175 10.64 7.38 0.65
N PHE A 176 11.31 6.71 1.57
CA PHE A 176 10.98 6.74 3.00
C PHE A 176 12.20 7.02 3.89
N GLU A 177 13.24 7.65 3.36
CA GLU A 177 14.40 8.05 4.17
C GLU A 177 13.97 8.98 5.31
N GLY A 178 14.35 8.63 6.55
CA GLY A 178 14.04 9.41 7.75
C GLY A 178 12.58 9.37 8.22
N ILE A 179 11.68 8.68 7.51
CA ILE A 179 10.27 8.62 7.89
C ILE A 179 10.05 7.81 9.18
N ASP A 180 10.95 6.89 9.49
CA ASP A 180 10.99 6.10 10.71
C ASP A 180 11.87 6.73 11.81
N GLN A 181 12.12 8.04 11.73
CA GLN A 181 12.89 8.84 12.68
C GLN A 181 12.22 10.20 12.91
N GLN A 182 10.89 10.26 12.90
CA GLN A 182 10.14 11.50 13.07
C GLN A 182 10.23 12.01 14.52
N GLU A 183 10.68 13.23 14.73
CA GLU A 183 10.78 13.86 16.05
C GLU A 183 9.46 13.77 16.84
N ARG A 184 8.32 13.96 16.17
CA ARG A 184 6.98 13.86 16.79
C ARG A 184 6.62 12.46 17.30
N LEU A 185 7.36 11.41 16.91
CA LEU A 185 7.18 10.02 17.32
C LEU A 185 8.33 9.50 18.20
N GLU A 186 9.32 10.34 18.54
CA GLU A 186 10.50 9.94 19.30
C GLU A 186 10.15 9.34 20.68
N LYS A 187 9.08 9.84 21.31
CA LYS A 187 8.63 9.39 22.64
C LYS A 187 7.67 8.19 22.59
N VAL A 188 7.32 7.71 21.42
CA VAL A 188 6.40 6.59 21.27
C VAL A 188 7.14 5.29 21.55
N ASN A 189 6.68 4.57 22.56
CA ASN A 189 7.14 3.19 22.79
C ASN A 189 6.22 2.22 22.03
N TRP A 190 6.70 1.71 20.92
CA TRP A 190 5.93 0.86 20.01
C TRP A 190 5.54 -0.49 20.63
N ASP A 191 6.30 -0.97 21.63
CA ASP A 191 5.99 -2.19 22.38
C ASP A 191 4.82 -2.02 23.36
N ASP A 192 4.34 -0.81 23.55
CA ASP A 192 3.15 -0.53 24.34
C ASP A 192 1.86 -0.75 23.57
N TYR A 193 1.94 -0.86 22.23
CA TYR A 193 0.76 -1.03 21.37
C TYR A 193 0.56 -2.50 20.97
N THR A 194 -0.56 -3.07 21.41
CA THR A 194 -0.96 -4.45 21.09
C THR A 194 -2.23 -4.43 20.24
N LEU A 195 -2.34 -5.37 19.29
CA LEU A 195 -3.54 -5.48 18.48
C LEU A 195 -4.75 -5.69 19.39
N ASN A 196 -5.74 -4.83 19.25
CA ASN A 196 -7.06 -4.99 19.89
C ASN A 196 -8.02 -5.71 18.93
N ASN A 197 -8.23 -5.16 17.74
CA ASN A 197 -9.08 -5.75 16.72
C ASN A 197 -8.64 -5.38 15.32
N GLU A 198 -9.18 -6.09 14.32
CA GLU A 198 -9.05 -5.75 12.91
C GLU A 198 -10.39 -5.94 12.22
N TYR A 199 -10.67 -5.08 11.25
CA TYR A 199 -11.87 -5.14 10.43
C TYR A 199 -11.62 -4.58 9.04
N SER A 200 -12.57 -4.81 8.14
CA SER A 200 -12.53 -4.27 6.79
C SER A 200 -13.87 -3.65 6.43
N MET A 201 -13.83 -2.61 5.62
CA MET A 201 -15.00 -2.01 4.98
C MET A 201 -14.81 -2.01 3.48
N GLU A 202 -15.74 -2.62 2.77
CA GLU A 202 -15.76 -2.58 1.31
C GLU A 202 -16.68 -1.47 0.82
N GLY A 203 -16.39 -0.94 -0.37
CA GLY A 203 -17.20 0.10 -1.00
C GLY A 203 -17.00 0.15 -2.51
N GLU A 204 -18.06 0.60 -3.20
CA GLU A 204 -18.08 0.80 -4.64
C GLU A 204 -17.47 2.15 -5.00
N TYR A 205 -16.14 2.26 -4.81
CA TYR A 205 -15.33 3.43 -5.18
C TYR A 205 -13.89 3.03 -5.49
N ASN A 206 -13.24 3.81 -6.35
CA ASN A 206 -11.83 3.66 -6.65
C ASN A 206 -10.98 4.03 -5.42
N TRP A 207 -9.96 3.25 -5.13
CA TRP A 207 -9.07 3.45 -3.98
C TRP A 207 -8.40 4.84 -3.93
N LYS A 208 -8.21 5.50 -5.09
CA LYS A 208 -7.63 6.85 -5.16
C LYS A 208 -8.56 7.92 -4.62
N ILE A 209 -9.90 7.76 -4.75
CA ILE A 209 -10.85 8.69 -4.14
C ILE A 209 -10.66 8.72 -2.62
N LEU A 210 -10.48 7.53 -2.03
CA LEU A 210 -10.23 7.42 -0.61
C LEU A 210 -8.86 7.99 -0.22
N ALA A 211 -7.83 7.78 -1.05
CA ALA A 211 -6.52 8.38 -0.82
C ALA A 211 -6.57 9.92 -0.92
N ASP A 212 -7.31 10.47 -1.88
CA ASP A 212 -7.56 11.92 -2.00
C ASP A 212 -8.29 12.44 -0.75
N ASN A 213 -9.38 11.81 -0.33
CA ASN A 213 -10.17 12.17 0.84
C ASN A 213 -9.33 12.12 2.14
N PHE A 214 -8.55 11.06 2.35
CA PHE A 214 -7.72 10.90 3.56
C PHE A 214 -6.61 11.98 3.65
N ASN A 215 -6.11 12.46 2.53
CA ASN A 215 -4.94 13.35 2.51
C ASN A 215 -5.27 14.83 2.65
N GLU A 216 -6.52 15.18 2.96
CA GLU A 216 -6.93 16.55 3.26
C GLU A 216 -7.93 16.58 4.43
N CYS A 217 -8.24 17.76 4.94
CA CYS A 217 -9.27 17.98 5.95
C CYS A 217 -10.13 19.23 5.61
N TYR A 218 -10.23 19.53 4.32
CA TYR A 218 -11.09 20.61 3.82
C TYR A 218 -12.57 20.25 3.96
N HIS A 219 -12.90 18.94 3.82
CA HIS A 219 -14.24 18.40 4.05
C HIS A 219 -14.60 18.26 5.54
N CYS A 220 -13.60 18.08 6.42
CA CYS A 220 -13.83 17.70 7.82
C CYS A 220 -14.82 18.57 8.58
N PRO A 221 -14.79 19.94 8.50
CA PRO A 221 -15.73 20.77 9.23
C PRO A 221 -17.18 20.58 8.81
N THR A 222 -17.40 20.09 7.60
CA THR A 222 -18.75 19.87 7.04
C THR A 222 -19.24 18.45 7.32
N THR A 223 -18.34 17.46 7.27
CA THR A 223 -18.70 16.03 7.32
C THR A 223 -18.60 15.45 8.73
N HIS A 224 -17.61 15.87 9.52
CA HIS A 224 -17.28 15.30 10.83
C HIS A 224 -17.47 16.33 11.95
N PRO A 225 -18.68 16.54 12.43
CA PRO A 225 -18.99 17.65 13.36
C PRO A 225 -18.26 17.57 14.71
N ASP A 226 -17.74 16.38 15.07
CA ASP A 226 -17.06 16.17 16.35
C ASP A 226 -15.54 16.30 16.26
N LEU A 227 -14.93 16.26 15.05
CA LEU A 227 -13.49 16.43 14.90
C LEU A 227 -12.94 17.75 15.41
N PRO A 228 -13.65 18.89 15.34
CA PRO A 228 -13.20 20.14 15.95
C PRO A 228 -12.92 20.04 17.46
N THR A 229 -13.49 19.05 18.15
CA THR A 229 -13.20 18.81 19.57
C THR A 229 -11.82 18.22 19.80
N LEU A 230 -11.23 17.58 18.80
CA LEU A 230 -9.93 16.91 18.86
C LEU A 230 -8.78 17.76 18.32
N ALA A 231 -9.04 18.63 17.35
CA ALA A 231 -8.02 19.42 16.68
C ALA A 231 -8.57 20.73 16.15
N ASP A 232 -7.72 21.77 16.07
CA ASP A 232 -8.02 22.99 15.34
C ASP A 232 -7.89 22.71 13.83
N LEU A 233 -9.01 22.35 13.19
CA LEU A 233 -9.03 21.97 11.78
C LEU A 233 -8.61 23.11 10.84
N GLY A 234 -8.78 24.37 11.25
CA GLY A 234 -8.34 25.54 10.48
C GLY A 234 -6.82 25.70 10.39
N LYS A 235 -6.09 24.99 11.25
CA LYS A 235 -4.63 25.04 11.35
C LYS A 235 -3.96 23.72 11.00
N THR A 236 -4.68 22.80 10.38
CA THR A 236 -4.06 21.57 9.86
C THR A 236 -3.07 21.89 8.74
N LYS A 237 -1.93 21.22 8.78
CA LYS A 237 -0.89 21.28 7.75
C LYS A 237 -0.55 19.88 7.31
N CYS A 238 -0.12 19.74 6.05
CA CYS A 238 0.52 18.53 5.60
C CYS A 238 1.90 18.86 5.02
N ASP A 239 2.91 18.12 5.48
CA ASP A 239 4.23 18.09 4.89
C ASP A 239 4.30 16.90 3.95
N THR A 240 4.88 17.08 2.78
CA THR A 240 4.91 16.04 1.74
C THR A 240 6.34 15.68 1.36
N GLY A 241 6.56 14.39 1.13
CA GLY A 241 7.78 13.85 0.54
C GLY A 241 7.44 12.97 -0.65
N GLU A 242 8.43 12.36 -1.26
CA GLU A 242 8.24 11.59 -2.49
C GLU A 242 7.33 10.35 -2.31
N GLY A 243 7.30 9.78 -1.11
CA GLY A 243 6.50 8.59 -0.81
C GLY A 243 5.59 8.74 0.43
N TRP A 244 5.46 9.92 1.00
CA TRP A 244 4.70 10.10 2.23
C TRP A 244 4.07 11.49 2.35
N ILE A 245 2.99 11.56 3.12
CA ILE A 245 2.31 12.79 3.51
C ILE A 245 2.12 12.75 5.02
N LYS A 246 2.74 13.69 5.74
CA LYS A 246 2.59 13.83 7.19
C LYS A 246 1.55 14.90 7.49
N HIS A 247 0.50 14.49 8.18
CA HIS A 247 -0.50 15.42 8.68
C HIS A 247 -0.12 15.89 10.08
N SER A 248 -0.20 17.16 10.31
CA SER A 248 -0.02 17.79 11.62
C SER A 248 -1.20 18.72 11.92
N SER A 249 -1.70 18.66 13.14
CA SER A 249 -2.66 19.60 13.67
C SER A 249 -2.02 20.43 14.75
N ILE A 250 -2.38 21.72 14.84
CA ILE A 250 -1.98 22.53 15.98
C ILE A 250 -2.85 22.11 17.16
N GLN A 251 -2.20 21.63 18.21
CA GLN A 251 -2.86 21.21 19.43
C GLN A 251 -3.37 22.41 20.21
N THR A 252 -4.55 22.27 20.83
CA THR A 252 -5.03 23.19 21.85
C THR A 252 -4.15 23.10 23.10
N GLU A 253 -4.19 24.09 23.99
CA GLU A 253 -3.44 24.05 25.23
C GLU A 253 -3.87 22.90 26.15
N GLU A 254 -5.14 22.47 26.08
CA GLU A 254 -5.63 21.30 26.79
C GLU A 254 -5.07 19.99 26.24
N GLN A 255 -5.03 19.86 24.91
CA GLN A 255 -4.43 18.69 24.24
C GLN A 255 -2.92 18.60 24.51
N LYS A 256 -2.20 19.72 24.56
CA LYS A 256 -0.79 19.75 24.95
C LYS A 256 -0.60 19.28 26.40
N LYS A 257 -1.48 19.73 27.31
CA LYS A 257 -1.44 19.35 28.72
C LYS A 257 -1.77 17.87 28.94
N SER A 258 -2.69 17.32 28.16
CA SER A 258 -3.04 15.90 28.21
C SER A 258 -2.00 14.98 27.55
N GLY A 259 -0.97 15.56 26.91
CA GLY A 259 0.03 14.79 26.15
C GLY A 259 -0.52 14.20 24.88
N MET A 260 -1.74 14.58 24.46
CA MET A 260 -2.39 14.03 23.27
C MET A 260 -1.71 14.59 22.02
N GLN A 261 -0.82 13.82 21.45
CA GLN A 261 -0.11 14.15 20.23
C GLN A 261 -0.63 13.25 19.09
N LEU A 262 -1.50 13.83 18.26
CA LEU A 262 -1.95 13.15 17.05
C LEU A 262 -0.84 13.19 16.00
N ALA A 263 -0.41 12.04 15.53
CA ALA A 263 0.49 11.90 14.40
C ALA A 263 -0.14 10.99 13.35
N SER A 264 -0.50 11.56 12.22
CA SER A 264 -0.99 10.81 11.06
C SER A 264 0.02 10.92 9.92
N THR A 265 0.31 9.79 9.28
CA THR A 265 1.20 9.71 8.12
C THR A 265 0.56 8.80 7.09
N TYR A 266 0.38 9.32 5.89
CA TYR A 266 0.06 8.51 4.71
C TYR A 266 1.35 8.07 4.03
N PHE A 267 1.38 6.83 3.60
CA PHE A 267 2.47 6.19 2.87
C PHE A 267 1.98 5.78 1.50
N TYR A 268 2.56 6.40 0.48
CA TYR A 268 2.27 6.01 -0.90
C TYR A 268 2.71 4.56 -1.14
N PRO A 269 1.93 3.71 -1.85
CA PRO A 269 0.71 4.10 -2.57
C PRO A 269 -0.57 4.09 -1.71
N SER A 270 -0.71 3.26 -0.69
CA SER A 270 -2.05 2.89 -0.24
C SER A 270 -2.13 2.49 1.23
N ALA A 271 -1.37 3.16 2.10
CA ALA A 271 -1.44 2.89 3.52
C ALA A 271 -1.32 4.18 4.35
N SER A 272 -1.84 4.14 5.56
CA SER A 272 -1.61 5.20 6.54
C SER A 272 -1.43 4.63 7.94
N VAL A 273 -0.78 5.41 8.79
CA VAL A 273 -0.64 5.13 10.21
C VAL A 273 -1.07 6.37 11.01
N VAL A 274 -1.97 6.15 11.93
CA VAL A 274 -2.43 7.16 12.90
C VAL A 274 -1.98 6.72 14.28
N VAL A 275 -1.29 7.59 14.99
CA VAL A 275 -0.76 7.33 16.33
C VAL A 275 -1.26 8.38 17.31
N LEU A 276 -1.91 7.92 18.37
CA LEU A 276 -2.31 8.71 19.53
C LEU A 276 -1.84 7.98 20.82
N PRO A 277 -1.80 8.64 21.97
CA PRO A 277 -1.35 8.02 23.21
C PRO A 277 -2.09 6.72 23.59
N HIS A 278 -3.37 6.63 23.28
CA HIS A 278 -4.24 5.49 23.65
C HIS A 278 -4.44 4.50 22.50
N PHE A 279 -4.11 4.90 21.27
CA PHE A 279 -4.60 4.26 20.06
C PHE A 279 -3.56 4.36 18.92
N MET A 280 -3.37 3.27 18.20
CA MET A 280 -2.68 3.28 16.93
C MET A 280 -3.52 2.55 15.90
N MET A 281 -3.61 3.09 14.70
CA MET A 281 -4.33 2.48 13.59
C MET A 281 -3.45 2.38 12.36
N ILE A 282 -3.37 1.20 11.77
CA ILE A 282 -2.83 0.99 10.43
C ILE A 282 -4.02 0.82 9.49
N GLN A 283 -4.09 1.67 8.47
CA GLN A 283 -5.08 1.57 7.40
C GLN A 283 -4.38 1.15 6.11
N ARG A 284 -5.03 0.28 5.33
CA ARG A 284 -4.58 -0.09 3.99
C ARG A 284 -5.73 0.06 3.01
N PHE A 285 -5.52 0.85 1.98
CA PHE A 285 -6.48 1.12 0.92
C PHE A 285 -6.27 0.10 -0.19
N MET A 286 -7.11 -0.94 -0.21
CA MET A 286 -6.91 -2.11 -1.06
C MET A 286 -7.84 -2.05 -2.26
N PRO A 287 -7.32 -1.81 -3.48
CA PRO A 287 -8.16 -1.88 -4.68
C PRO A 287 -8.60 -3.32 -4.94
N LEU A 288 -9.89 -3.52 -5.14
CA LEU A 288 -10.51 -4.79 -5.54
C LEU A 288 -10.82 -4.79 -7.04
N GLY A 289 -11.00 -3.62 -7.62
CA GLY A 289 -11.31 -3.39 -9.01
C GLY A 289 -11.15 -1.92 -9.39
N PRO A 290 -11.48 -1.54 -10.63
CA PRO A 290 -11.39 -0.15 -11.06
C PRO A 290 -12.29 0.80 -10.28
N THR A 291 -13.42 0.32 -9.76
CA THR A 291 -14.41 1.11 -9.00
C THR A 291 -14.84 0.45 -7.70
N SER A 292 -14.04 -0.47 -7.17
CA SER A 292 -14.32 -1.13 -5.89
C SER A 292 -13.04 -1.24 -5.07
N SER A 293 -13.17 -1.05 -3.76
CA SER A 293 -12.06 -1.05 -2.82
C SER A 293 -12.45 -1.64 -1.49
N SER A 294 -11.46 -2.11 -0.74
CA SER A 294 -11.60 -2.53 0.65
C SER A 294 -10.62 -1.75 1.52
N MET A 295 -11.11 -1.13 2.57
CA MET A 295 -10.27 -0.57 3.63
C MET A 295 -10.03 -1.61 4.71
N HIS A 296 -8.77 -1.91 4.98
CA HIS A 296 -8.37 -2.80 6.06
C HIS A 296 -7.80 -1.99 7.21
N TYR A 297 -8.36 -2.20 8.40
CA TYR A 297 -7.97 -1.52 9.63
C TYR A 297 -7.39 -2.51 10.61
N GLN A 298 -6.23 -2.18 11.15
CA GLN A 298 -5.65 -2.85 12.32
C GLN A 298 -5.59 -1.83 13.46
N ILE A 299 -6.34 -2.10 14.51
CA ILE A 299 -6.48 -1.23 15.67
C ILE A 299 -5.65 -1.78 16.80
N PHE A 300 -4.70 -0.98 17.26
CA PHE A 300 -3.82 -1.32 18.38
C PHE A 300 -4.16 -0.42 19.57
N ARG A 301 -4.24 -1.03 20.74
CA ARG A 301 -4.43 -0.32 21.99
C ARG A 301 -3.10 -0.19 22.73
N ASN A 302 -2.84 0.98 23.28
CA ASN A 302 -1.73 1.16 24.21
C ASN A 302 -2.06 0.46 25.54
N LYS A 303 -1.17 -0.39 26.05
CA LYS A 303 -1.36 -1.16 27.29
C LYS A 303 -1.58 -0.29 28.53
N ASN A 304 -1.15 0.98 28.50
CA ASN A 304 -1.28 1.94 29.59
C ASN A 304 -2.60 2.73 29.53
N SER A 305 -3.44 2.49 28.52
CA SER A 305 -4.72 3.20 28.34
C SER A 305 -5.82 2.54 29.16
N SER A 306 -6.71 3.38 29.72
CA SER A 306 -7.99 2.90 30.24
C SER A 306 -8.86 2.34 29.10
N GLU A 307 -9.86 1.51 29.42
CA GLU A 307 -10.86 1.05 28.44
C GLU A 307 -11.62 2.23 27.87
N GLU A 308 -12.02 3.18 28.71
CA GLU A 308 -12.81 4.34 28.33
C GLU A 308 -12.04 5.25 27.35
N ASP A 309 -10.80 5.62 27.64
CA ASP A 309 -9.99 6.47 26.77
C ASP A 309 -9.75 5.81 25.39
N PHE A 310 -9.50 4.50 25.40
CA PHE A 310 -9.32 3.76 24.16
C PHE A 310 -10.62 3.73 23.33
N HIS A 311 -11.73 3.35 23.92
CA HIS A 311 -13.01 3.23 23.20
C HIS A 311 -13.52 4.57 22.69
N ASN A 312 -13.37 5.65 23.46
CA ASN A 312 -13.76 6.98 23.00
C ASN A 312 -13.08 7.37 21.69
N ILE A 313 -11.79 7.02 21.52
CA ILE A 313 -11.04 7.32 20.30
C ILE A 313 -11.34 6.30 19.20
N ALA A 314 -11.40 5.01 19.52
CA ALA A 314 -11.65 3.96 18.55
C ALA A 314 -13.05 4.10 17.90
N ASP A 315 -14.07 4.40 18.68
CA ASP A 315 -15.43 4.60 18.21
C ASP A 315 -15.58 5.87 17.35
N LEU A 316 -14.89 6.94 17.76
CA LEU A 316 -14.82 8.16 16.94
C LEU A 316 -14.21 7.88 15.57
N TYR A 317 -13.05 7.21 15.51
CA TYR A 317 -12.42 6.88 14.22
C TYR A 317 -13.28 5.93 13.39
N ALA A 318 -13.90 4.93 14.00
CA ALA A 318 -14.81 4.01 13.30
C ALA A 318 -15.98 4.76 12.62
N ARG A 319 -16.53 5.80 13.28
CA ARG A 319 -17.55 6.66 12.70
C ARG A 319 -16.98 7.52 11.57
N VAL A 320 -15.88 8.25 11.80
CA VAL A 320 -15.25 9.13 10.80
C VAL A 320 -14.96 8.37 9.51
N VAL A 321 -14.31 7.19 9.59
CA VAL A 321 -13.99 6.42 8.38
C VAL A 321 -15.24 5.84 7.68
N SER A 322 -16.37 5.69 8.40
CA SER A 322 -17.65 5.32 7.79
C SER A 322 -18.27 6.49 7.03
N GLU A 323 -18.19 7.70 7.60
CA GLU A 323 -18.65 8.94 6.95
C GLU A 323 -17.83 9.23 5.68
N ASP A 324 -16.50 9.05 5.73
CA ASP A 324 -15.60 9.16 4.58
C ASP A 324 -15.93 8.16 3.46
N LYS A 325 -16.29 6.93 3.84
CA LYS A 325 -16.74 5.93 2.88
C LYS A 325 -17.96 6.41 2.09
N ASP A 326 -18.94 7.03 2.75
CA ASP A 326 -20.15 7.52 2.11
C ASP A 326 -19.85 8.66 1.12
N LEU A 327 -18.88 9.54 1.45
CA LEU A 327 -18.39 10.56 0.53
C LEU A 327 -17.76 9.94 -0.72
N CYS A 328 -16.91 8.92 -0.54
CA CYS A 328 -16.24 8.22 -1.64
C CYS A 328 -17.24 7.53 -2.57
N ILE A 329 -18.27 6.87 -2.04
CA ILE A 329 -19.36 6.24 -2.82
C ILE A 329 -20.12 7.30 -3.62
N GLY A 330 -20.45 8.43 -2.99
CA GLY A 330 -21.13 9.54 -3.65
C GLY A 330 -20.35 10.13 -4.82
N ALA A 331 -19.03 10.33 -4.63
CA ALA A 331 -18.13 10.82 -5.67
C ALA A 331 -18.03 9.82 -6.83
N GLN A 332 -17.80 8.53 -6.54
CA GLN A 332 -17.66 7.50 -7.58
C GLN A 332 -18.91 7.38 -8.45
N LYS A 333 -20.09 7.49 -7.87
CA LYS A 333 -21.36 7.47 -8.61
C LYS A 333 -21.38 8.52 -9.72
N ASN A 334 -20.92 9.74 -9.46
CA ASN A 334 -20.89 10.82 -10.43
C ASN A 334 -19.74 10.69 -11.44
N LEU A 335 -18.59 10.15 -11.02
CA LEU A 335 -17.50 9.81 -11.92
C LEU A 335 -17.91 8.76 -12.96
N ASN A 336 -18.69 7.75 -12.52
CA ASN A 336 -19.23 6.72 -13.42
C ASN A 336 -20.30 7.26 -14.38
N ALA A 337 -21.00 8.34 -14.03
CA ALA A 337 -21.98 8.98 -14.92
C ALA A 337 -21.34 9.68 -16.13
N GLY A 338 -20.01 9.91 -16.12
CA GLY A 338 -19.27 10.47 -17.26
C GLY A 338 -19.50 11.96 -17.53
N ILE A 339 -20.17 12.66 -16.62
CA ILE A 339 -20.43 14.10 -16.75
C ILE A 339 -19.24 14.92 -16.26
N PHE A 340 -18.64 14.49 -15.16
CA PHE A 340 -17.50 15.17 -14.54
C PHE A 340 -16.21 14.77 -15.25
N VAL A 341 -15.38 15.75 -15.61
CA VAL A 341 -14.11 15.52 -16.32
C VAL A 341 -12.92 15.64 -15.38
N SER A 342 -12.82 16.76 -14.65
CA SER A 342 -11.75 17.02 -13.69
C SER A 342 -12.13 18.23 -12.82
N GLY A 343 -11.75 18.21 -11.55
CA GLY A 343 -11.94 19.32 -10.62
C GLY A 343 -10.75 20.28 -10.56
N GLU A 344 -10.93 21.36 -9.83
CA GLU A 344 -9.88 22.31 -9.45
C GLU A 344 -9.66 22.23 -7.94
N LEU A 345 -8.46 21.82 -7.55
CA LEU A 345 -8.09 21.64 -6.15
C LEU A 345 -7.44 22.90 -5.60
N HIS A 346 -7.71 23.18 -4.32
CA HIS A 346 -7.13 24.31 -3.60
C HIS A 346 -5.67 24.01 -3.23
N PRO A 347 -4.66 24.82 -3.69
CA PRO A 347 -3.24 24.48 -3.54
C PRO A 347 -2.77 24.30 -2.08
N ARG A 348 -3.41 24.98 -1.12
CA ARG A 348 -3.07 24.90 0.30
C ARG A 348 -3.93 23.90 1.06
N LEU A 349 -5.25 23.95 0.91
CA LEU A 349 -6.17 23.10 1.69
C LEU A 349 -6.16 21.66 1.21
N GLU A 350 -5.86 21.45 -0.09
CA GLU A 350 -5.80 20.13 -0.72
C GLU A 350 -4.37 19.81 -1.21
N HIS A 351 -3.36 20.31 -0.48
CA HIS A 351 -1.95 20.06 -0.82
C HIS A 351 -1.59 18.56 -0.77
N GLY A 352 -2.16 17.83 0.17
CA GLY A 352 -1.97 16.38 0.29
C GLY A 352 -2.49 15.60 -0.93
N PRO A 353 -3.75 15.74 -1.33
CA PRO A 353 -4.27 15.17 -2.59
C PRO A 353 -3.43 15.53 -3.81
N LEU A 354 -3.02 16.79 -3.94
CA LEU A 354 -2.17 17.22 -5.06
C LEU A 354 -0.82 16.49 -5.08
N SER A 355 -0.20 16.32 -3.91
CA SER A 355 1.06 15.57 -3.79
C SER A 355 0.86 14.07 -4.10
N PHE A 356 -0.21 13.46 -3.61
CA PHE A 356 -0.57 12.09 -3.94
C PHE A 356 -0.77 11.90 -5.44
N GLN A 357 -1.58 12.75 -6.07
CA GLN A 357 -1.90 12.68 -7.50
C GLN A 357 -0.66 12.89 -8.37
N GLU A 358 0.27 13.76 -7.97
CA GLU A 358 1.53 13.96 -8.69
C GLU A 358 2.44 12.74 -8.62
N SER A 359 2.62 12.14 -7.41
CA SER A 359 3.37 10.90 -7.24
C SER A 359 2.76 9.76 -8.06
N HIS A 360 1.42 9.71 -8.09
CA HIS A 360 0.68 8.71 -8.85
C HIS A 360 0.86 8.89 -10.36
N ARG A 361 0.69 10.12 -10.86
CA ARG A 361 0.91 10.49 -12.27
C ARG A 361 2.31 10.12 -12.72
N GLN A 362 3.32 10.47 -11.93
CA GLN A 362 4.71 10.15 -12.25
C GLN A 362 4.93 8.65 -12.37
N ALA A 363 4.50 7.86 -11.38
CA ALA A 363 4.68 6.40 -11.38
C ALA A 363 4.02 5.73 -12.60
N ILE A 364 2.80 6.15 -12.95
CA ILE A 364 2.06 5.63 -14.10
C ILE A 364 2.75 6.00 -15.42
N HIS A 365 3.12 7.26 -15.61
CA HIS A 365 3.77 7.70 -16.84
C HIS A 365 5.15 7.07 -17.05
N GLU A 366 5.95 6.93 -15.99
CA GLU A 366 7.25 6.25 -16.04
C GLU A 366 7.08 4.79 -16.47
N HIS A 367 6.17 4.06 -15.85
CA HIS A 367 5.95 2.65 -16.20
C HIS A 367 5.37 2.47 -17.59
N ALA A 368 4.38 3.27 -17.98
CA ALA A 368 3.80 3.24 -19.31
C ALA A 368 4.84 3.57 -20.40
N LYS A 369 5.80 4.44 -20.12
CA LYS A 369 6.95 4.70 -21.01
C LYS A 369 7.81 3.47 -21.18
N LEU A 370 8.16 2.77 -20.09
CA LEU A 370 8.94 1.53 -20.15
C LEU A 370 8.23 0.43 -20.96
N GLU A 371 6.90 0.27 -20.79
CA GLU A 371 6.11 -0.69 -21.57
C GLU A 371 6.10 -0.36 -23.05
N ARG A 372 5.95 0.93 -23.42
CA ARG A 372 6.03 1.37 -24.83
C ARG A 372 7.40 1.11 -25.45
N GLU A 373 8.48 1.41 -24.72
CA GLU A 373 9.85 1.17 -25.18
C GLU A 373 10.14 -0.34 -25.33
N ALA A 374 9.59 -1.16 -24.44
CA ALA A 374 9.71 -2.62 -24.50
C ALA A 374 8.77 -3.29 -25.52
N GLY A 375 7.76 -2.58 -26.04
CA GLY A 375 6.73 -3.14 -26.92
C GLY A 375 5.86 -4.22 -26.29
N ARG A 376 5.81 -4.28 -24.95
CA ARG A 376 5.04 -5.27 -24.20
C ARG A 376 4.75 -4.80 -22.78
N GLN A 377 3.75 -5.41 -22.14
CA GLN A 377 3.50 -5.20 -20.72
C GLN A 377 4.68 -5.69 -19.86
N ILE A 378 5.02 -4.93 -18.83
CA ILE A 378 6.06 -5.25 -17.84
C ILE A 378 5.39 -5.56 -16.50
N TRP A 379 5.60 -6.78 -16.03
CA TRP A 379 5.07 -7.27 -14.75
C TRP A 379 6.21 -7.45 -13.75
N PRO A 380 6.53 -6.45 -12.90
CA PRO A 380 7.67 -6.53 -11.99
C PRO A 380 7.64 -7.73 -11.04
N ALA A 381 6.45 -8.12 -10.56
CA ALA A 381 6.30 -9.29 -9.69
C ALA A 381 6.45 -10.65 -10.42
N ARG A 382 6.49 -10.66 -11.77
CA ARG A 382 6.63 -11.91 -12.54
C ARG A 382 8.01 -12.51 -12.30
N GLN A 383 8.03 -13.73 -11.79
CA GLN A 383 9.26 -14.44 -11.47
C GLN A 383 9.97 -14.93 -12.75
N LYS A 384 11.30 -14.94 -12.70
CA LYS A 384 12.12 -15.50 -13.78
C LYS A 384 12.32 -17.00 -13.58
N LEU A 385 12.46 -17.73 -14.68
CA LEU A 385 12.83 -19.15 -14.62
C LEU A 385 14.28 -19.30 -14.14
N PRO A 386 14.59 -20.41 -13.42
CA PRO A 386 15.91 -20.59 -12.80
C PRO A 386 17.08 -20.84 -13.78
N SER A 387 16.81 -21.15 -15.05
CA SER A 387 17.83 -21.41 -16.06
C SER A 387 17.44 -20.89 -17.43
N ASP A 388 18.45 -20.55 -18.24
CA ASP A 388 18.26 -20.14 -19.63
C ASP A 388 17.69 -21.28 -20.49
N GLU A 389 18.02 -22.54 -20.20
CA GLU A 389 17.49 -23.71 -20.89
C GLU A 389 15.97 -23.90 -20.68
N ALA A 390 15.48 -23.70 -19.43
CA ALA A 390 14.05 -23.74 -19.17
C ALA A 390 13.30 -22.55 -19.80
N ALA A 391 13.96 -21.40 -19.91
CA ALA A 391 13.44 -20.24 -20.62
C ALA A 391 13.39 -20.48 -22.13
N GLU A 392 14.34 -21.21 -22.69
CA GLU A 392 14.39 -21.52 -24.13
C GLU A 392 13.31 -22.52 -24.55
N ALA A 393 13.08 -23.56 -23.74
CA ALA A 393 12.03 -24.58 -24.00
C ALA A 393 10.59 -24.00 -24.05
N ASN A 394 10.34 -22.86 -23.38
CA ASN A 394 9.03 -22.21 -23.34
C ASN A 394 8.91 -21.02 -24.29
N LYS A 395 9.95 -20.61 -25.01
CA LYS A 395 9.94 -19.44 -25.89
C LYS A 395 8.89 -19.50 -26.99
N GLU A 396 8.73 -20.68 -27.63
CA GLU A 396 7.75 -20.86 -28.71
C GLU A 396 6.32 -20.75 -28.16
N ASP A 397 6.03 -21.38 -27.02
CA ASP A 397 4.73 -21.34 -26.37
C ASP A 397 4.40 -19.94 -25.85
N GLU A 398 5.37 -19.22 -25.28
CA GLU A 398 5.22 -17.85 -24.84
C GLU A 398 5.03 -16.89 -26.04
N ALA A 399 5.76 -17.10 -27.14
CA ALA A 399 5.60 -16.31 -28.36
C ALA A 399 4.22 -16.53 -29.00
N LEU A 400 3.73 -17.77 -29.02
CA LEU A 400 2.37 -18.08 -29.48
C LEU A 400 1.34 -17.37 -28.60
N CYS A 401 1.43 -17.51 -27.29
CA CYS A 401 0.51 -16.85 -26.35
C CYS A 401 0.52 -15.32 -26.52
N SER A 402 1.71 -14.73 -26.66
CA SER A 402 1.87 -13.30 -26.87
C SER A 402 1.25 -12.82 -28.19
N SER A 403 1.35 -13.62 -29.24
CA SER A 403 0.75 -13.28 -30.54
C SER A 403 -0.80 -13.25 -30.51
N LEU A 404 -1.39 -14.08 -29.67
CA LEU A 404 -2.85 -14.11 -29.45
C LEU A 404 -3.33 -12.90 -28.64
N SER A 405 -2.49 -12.39 -27.74
CA SER A 405 -2.81 -11.24 -26.89
C SER A 405 -2.64 -9.89 -27.59
N CYS A 406 -1.83 -9.81 -28.66
CA CYS A 406 -1.52 -8.56 -29.36
C CYS A 406 -2.64 -8.05 -30.29
N GLY A 407 -3.72 -8.82 -30.51
CA GLY A 407 -4.84 -8.38 -31.36
C GLY A 407 -5.70 -7.26 -30.77
N GLY A 408 -5.52 -6.90 -29.49
CA GLY A 408 -6.33 -5.90 -28.80
C GLY A 408 -5.60 -4.64 -28.33
N ILE A 409 -4.27 -4.58 -28.42
CA ILE A 409 -3.49 -3.49 -27.79
C ILE A 409 -3.18 -2.33 -28.74
N GLN A 410 -3.24 -2.52 -30.07
CA GLN A 410 -2.90 -1.46 -31.02
C GLN A 410 -3.95 -0.32 -31.14
N GLU A 411 -5.19 -0.55 -30.73
CA GLU A 411 -6.24 0.50 -30.83
C GLU A 411 -6.41 1.35 -29.57
N VAL A 412 -5.87 0.94 -28.41
CA VAL A 412 -6.10 1.64 -27.13
C VAL A 412 -5.03 2.69 -26.80
N LEU A 413 -3.90 2.72 -27.51
CA LEU A 413 -2.78 3.65 -27.22
C LEU A 413 -2.71 4.86 -28.15
N ALA A 414 -3.76 5.17 -28.88
CA ALA A 414 -3.85 6.34 -29.78
C ALA A 414 -4.63 7.51 -29.16
N TRP A 415 -4.27 7.92 -27.91
CA TRP A 415 -4.74 9.15 -27.30
C TRP A 415 -3.60 9.93 -26.66
#